data_9b9e09f8f7c37a3443cc99dc861a67e9
#
_entry.id   9b9e09f8f7c37a3443cc99dc861a67e9
#
_cell.length_a   1.000
_cell.length_b   1.000
_cell.length_c   1.000
_cell.angle_alpha   90.00
_cell.angle_beta   90.00
_cell.angle_gamma   90.00
#
_symmetry.space_group_name_H-M   'P 1'
#
loop_
_entity.id
_entity.type
_entity.pdbx_description
1 polymer ?
#
loop_
_entity_poly.entity_id
_entity_poly.type
_entity_poly.pdbx_seq_one_letter_code
_entity_poly.pdbx_strand_id
1 'polypeptide(L)'
;MIVAITGATGTIGSAVSAHLREMGHEVICISRNRDRADVYWNPSEGLIESQGLEGIDAMIHLAGESIGNRRWSKRQKTEIYSSRVKGTELIARTLSELDSPPSVFLSGSATGFYGDCGSNQIDEKSPKGSGFLAEVAADWETATTSAEEAGLKVTHLRTGIVLDPQSGMLQKILPLFKLGLGGKLGKNPRRKPSPNYST
;
A
#
# COMPACT_ATOMS: atom_id res chain seq x y z
N MET A 1 3.27 -6.52 22.14
CA MET A 1 2.20 -6.74 21.16
C MET A 1 2.70 -7.66 20.07
N ILE A 2 1.81 -8.45 19.51
CA ILE A 2 2.05 -9.28 18.33
C ILE A 2 1.46 -8.55 17.13
N VAL A 3 2.29 -8.16 16.16
CA VAL A 3 1.86 -7.35 15.02
C VAL A 3 2.12 -8.12 13.71
N ALA A 4 1.08 -8.43 12.97
CA ALA A 4 1.20 -9.06 11.66
C ALA A 4 1.35 -8.02 10.56
N ILE A 5 2.29 -8.25 9.63
CA ILE A 5 2.61 -7.28 8.56
C ILE A 5 2.67 -7.96 7.21
N THR A 6 1.85 -7.52 6.25
CA THR A 6 2.09 -7.82 4.83
C THR A 6 3.03 -6.79 4.21
N GLY A 7 3.82 -7.19 3.24
CA GLY A 7 4.80 -6.27 2.64
C GLY A 7 5.98 -5.92 3.56
N ALA A 8 6.24 -6.73 4.58
CA ALA A 8 7.30 -6.54 5.58
C ALA A 8 8.72 -6.41 4.97
N THR A 9 8.93 -6.87 3.73
CA THR A 9 10.21 -6.76 3.01
C THR A 9 10.30 -5.53 2.10
N GLY A 10 9.23 -4.74 1.99
CA GLY A 10 9.20 -3.48 1.23
C GLY A 10 9.85 -2.33 1.99
N THR A 11 10.02 -1.18 1.34
CA THR A 11 10.66 0.02 1.92
C THR A 11 10.07 0.42 3.28
N ILE A 12 8.76 0.59 3.34
CA ILE A 12 8.08 0.98 4.59
C ILE A 12 8.02 -0.20 5.55
N GLY A 13 7.62 -1.38 5.06
CA GLY A 13 7.40 -2.54 5.91
C GLY A 13 8.67 -3.02 6.62
N SER A 14 9.83 -2.97 5.97
CA SER A 14 11.10 -3.34 6.60
C SER A 14 11.49 -2.36 7.72
N ALA A 15 11.32 -1.06 7.50
CA ALA A 15 11.59 -0.05 8.51
C ALA A 15 10.65 -0.17 9.72
N VAL A 16 9.35 -0.35 9.46
CA VAL A 16 8.33 -0.55 10.50
C VAL A 16 8.62 -1.85 11.27
N SER A 17 8.92 -2.95 10.58
CA SER A 17 9.24 -4.23 11.22
C SER A 17 10.48 -4.15 12.11
N ALA A 18 11.53 -3.46 11.66
CA ALA A 18 12.74 -3.25 12.46
C ALA A 18 12.42 -2.44 13.73
N HIS A 19 11.72 -1.31 13.55
CA HIS A 19 11.37 -0.43 14.67
C HIS A 19 10.48 -1.12 15.71
N LEU A 20 9.48 -1.88 15.29
CA LEU A 20 8.62 -2.64 16.19
C LEU A 20 9.41 -3.67 17.01
N ARG A 21 10.35 -4.38 16.36
CA ARG A 21 11.23 -5.33 17.07
C ARG A 21 12.16 -4.64 18.06
N GLU A 22 12.72 -3.49 17.73
CA GLU A 22 13.53 -2.66 18.65
C GLU A 22 12.71 -2.21 19.88
N MET A 23 11.42 -1.98 19.71
CA MET A 23 10.48 -1.67 20.81
C MET A 23 10.05 -2.93 21.61
N GLY A 24 10.55 -4.11 21.29
CA GLY A 24 10.21 -5.35 21.98
C GLY A 24 8.88 -5.98 21.56
N HIS A 25 8.35 -5.61 20.38
CA HIS A 25 7.15 -6.23 19.83
C HIS A 25 7.51 -7.44 18.96
N GLU A 26 6.64 -8.42 18.95
CA GLU A 26 6.71 -9.55 18.02
C GLU A 26 6.15 -9.14 16.66
N VAL A 27 6.83 -9.50 15.58
CA VAL A 27 6.41 -9.18 14.21
C VAL A 27 6.26 -10.45 13.41
N ILE A 28 5.04 -10.73 12.98
CA ILE A 28 4.66 -11.83 12.09
C ILE A 28 4.69 -11.35 10.65
N CYS A 29 5.56 -11.92 9.83
CA CYS A 29 5.67 -11.59 8.41
C CYS A 29 4.68 -12.41 7.57
N ILE A 30 3.72 -11.74 6.93
CA ILE A 30 2.84 -12.38 5.95
C ILE A 30 3.45 -12.21 4.57
N SER A 31 3.81 -13.31 3.90
CA SER A 31 4.53 -13.30 2.63
C SER A 31 4.03 -14.34 1.64
N ARG A 32 4.18 -14.03 0.33
CA ARG A 32 4.00 -14.98 -0.78
C ARG A 32 5.17 -15.93 -0.95
N ASN A 33 6.31 -15.61 -0.35
CA ASN A 33 7.49 -16.48 -0.35
C ASN A 33 7.50 -17.28 0.95
N ARG A 34 7.30 -18.59 0.87
CA ARG A 34 7.25 -19.51 2.02
C ARG A 34 8.52 -19.47 2.87
N ASP A 35 9.71 -19.29 2.27
CA ASP A 35 10.97 -19.25 3.00
C ASP A 35 11.14 -17.99 3.88
N ARG A 36 10.26 -17.00 3.70
CA ARG A 36 10.29 -15.71 4.41
C ARG A 36 8.98 -15.40 5.13
N ALA A 37 8.06 -16.33 5.14
CA ALA A 37 6.74 -16.18 5.70
C ALA A 37 6.65 -16.87 7.06
N ASP A 38 6.20 -16.15 8.08
CA ASP A 38 5.64 -16.74 9.29
C ASP A 38 4.21 -17.20 9.00
N VAL A 39 3.49 -16.43 8.15
CA VAL A 39 2.18 -16.77 7.60
C VAL A 39 2.23 -16.67 6.08
N TYR A 40 1.98 -17.78 5.41
CA TYR A 40 1.91 -17.79 3.94
C TYR A 40 0.56 -17.28 3.45
N TRP A 41 0.59 -16.48 2.38
CA TRP A 41 -0.59 -16.05 1.65
C TRP A 41 -0.37 -16.01 0.15
N ASN A 42 -1.46 -16.20 -0.62
CA ASN A 42 -1.50 -16.02 -2.07
C ASN A 42 -2.80 -15.31 -2.47
N PRO A 43 -2.80 -13.96 -2.58
CA PRO A 43 -4.02 -13.21 -2.90
C PRO A 43 -4.60 -13.54 -4.28
N SER A 44 -3.77 -14.02 -5.23
CA SER A 44 -4.26 -14.41 -6.56
C SER A 44 -5.11 -15.69 -6.54
N GLU A 45 -4.92 -16.52 -5.54
CA GLU A 45 -5.68 -17.76 -5.30
C GLU A 45 -6.69 -17.62 -4.16
N GLY A 46 -6.75 -16.43 -3.53
CA GLY A 46 -7.61 -16.19 -2.37
C GLY A 46 -7.21 -17.00 -1.13
N LEU A 47 -5.93 -17.31 -0.98
CA LEU A 47 -5.41 -18.22 0.04
C LEU A 47 -4.58 -17.48 1.08
N ILE A 48 -4.84 -17.77 2.37
CA ILE A 48 -4.04 -17.33 3.51
C ILE A 48 -4.10 -18.37 4.63
N GLU A 49 -2.96 -18.60 5.28
CA GLU A 49 -2.86 -19.52 6.44
C GLU A 49 -3.32 -18.75 7.70
N SER A 50 -4.66 -18.63 7.88
CA SER A 50 -5.28 -17.77 8.89
C SER A 50 -4.97 -18.16 10.34
N GLN A 51 -4.66 -19.43 10.59
CA GLN A 51 -4.38 -19.94 11.93
C GLN A 51 -3.19 -19.23 12.60
N GLY A 52 -2.21 -18.76 11.80
CA GLY A 52 -1.09 -17.95 12.30
C GLY A 52 -1.45 -16.49 12.62
N LEU A 53 -2.70 -16.09 12.43
CA LEU A 53 -3.20 -14.73 12.73
C LEU A 53 -4.13 -14.70 13.96
N GLU A 54 -4.40 -15.83 14.58
CA GLU A 54 -5.21 -15.86 15.80
C GLU A 54 -4.48 -15.19 16.96
N GLY A 55 -5.16 -14.27 17.64
CA GLY A 55 -4.64 -13.60 18.83
C GLY A 55 -3.57 -12.55 18.56
N ILE A 56 -3.37 -12.10 17.31
CA ILE A 56 -2.53 -10.92 17.03
C ILE A 56 -3.20 -9.65 17.58
N ASP A 57 -2.41 -8.68 18.03
CA ASP A 57 -2.92 -7.40 18.55
C ASP A 57 -3.27 -6.41 17.45
N ALA A 58 -2.49 -6.41 16.36
CA ALA A 58 -2.67 -5.49 15.25
C ALA A 58 -2.26 -6.11 13.91
N MET A 59 -2.94 -5.66 12.84
CA MET A 59 -2.61 -5.97 11.45
C MET A 59 -2.16 -4.73 10.71
N ILE A 60 -1.03 -4.80 9.99
CA ILE A 60 -0.52 -3.75 9.09
C ILE A 60 -0.44 -4.32 7.67
N HIS A 61 -1.24 -3.79 6.76
CA HIS A 61 -1.29 -4.25 5.38
C HIS A 61 -0.64 -3.23 4.44
N LEU A 62 0.60 -3.53 3.99
CA LEU A 62 1.40 -2.66 3.12
C LEU A 62 1.73 -3.33 1.78
N ALA A 63 1.27 -4.55 1.54
CA ALA A 63 1.55 -5.27 0.31
C ALA A 63 0.82 -4.64 -0.88
N GLY A 64 1.52 -4.52 -2.00
CA GLY A 64 0.95 -4.05 -3.26
C GLY A 64 1.99 -4.07 -4.38
N GLU A 65 1.52 -4.26 -5.62
CA GLU A 65 2.38 -4.19 -6.80
C GLU A 65 2.97 -2.79 -6.98
N SER A 66 4.24 -2.71 -7.33
CA SER A 66 4.94 -1.44 -7.52
C SER A 66 4.36 -0.63 -8.68
N ILE A 67 3.98 0.62 -8.43
CA ILE A 67 3.47 1.53 -9.46
C ILE A 67 4.58 2.12 -10.34
N GLY A 68 5.84 2.10 -9.89
CA GLY A 68 6.97 2.77 -10.54
C GLY A 68 7.97 1.85 -11.26
N ASN A 69 7.77 0.52 -11.23
CA ASN A 69 8.75 -0.40 -11.78
C ASN A 69 8.56 -0.71 -13.27
N ARG A 70 7.34 -0.56 -13.79
CA ARG A 70 6.99 -0.90 -15.18
C ARG A 70 6.13 0.20 -15.80
N ARG A 71 6.11 0.25 -17.15
CA ARG A 71 5.19 1.12 -17.90
C ARG A 71 3.75 0.67 -17.64
N TRP A 72 2.83 1.61 -17.52
CA TRP A 72 1.40 1.37 -17.25
C TRP A 72 0.66 0.87 -18.49
N SER A 73 0.87 -0.39 -18.84
CA SER A 73 0.02 -1.13 -19.77
C SER A 73 -1.31 -1.50 -19.10
N LYS A 74 -2.28 -1.98 -19.89
CA LYS A 74 -3.54 -2.52 -19.33
C LYS A 74 -3.27 -3.60 -18.29
N ARG A 75 -2.37 -4.55 -18.60
CA ARG A 75 -1.95 -5.61 -17.68
C ARG A 75 -1.37 -5.04 -16.37
N GLN A 76 -0.45 -4.07 -16.46
CA GLN A 76 0.16 -3.47 -15.26
C GLN A 76 -0.87 -2.74 -14.39
N LYS A 77 -1.82 -2.02 -15.01
CA LYS A 77 -2.93 -1.39 -14.29
C LYS A 77 -3.79 -2.44 -13.56
N THR A 78 -4.11 -3.56 -14.22
CA THR A 78 -4.84 -4.66 -13.58
C THR A 78 -4.07 -5.26 -12.41
N GLU A 79 -2.76 -5.46 -12.54
CA GLU A 79 -1.91 -5.98 -11.47
C GLU A 79 -1.84 -5.00 -10.28
N ILE A 80 -1.71 -3.70 -10.55
CA ILE A 80 -1.73 -2.64 -9.53
C ILE A 80 -3.06 -2.65 -8.77
N TYR A 81 -4.18 -2.71 -9.47
CA TYR A 81 -5.52 -2.75 -8.89
C TYR A 81 -5.73 -4.03 -8.07
N SER A 82 -5.55 -5.18 -8.70
CA SER A 82 -5.84 -6.47 -8.06
C SER A 82 -4.97 -6.74 -6.84
N SER A 83 -3.69 -6.37 -6.86
CA SER A 83 -2.81 -6.57 -5.72
C SER A 83 -3.23 -5.77 -4.48
N ARG A 84 -3.91 -4.64 -4.67
CA ARG A 84 -4.42 -3.80 -3.60
C ARG A 84 -5.82 -4.23 -3.17
N VAL A 85 -6.76 -4.17 -4.08
CA VAL A 85 -8.17 -4.42 -3.76
C VAL A 85 -8.38 -5.86 -3.32
N LYS A 86 -8.04 -6.85 -4.16
CA LYS A 86 -8.23 -8.27 -3.80
C LYS A 86 -7.34 -8.72 -2.63
N GLY A 87 -6.13 -8.17 -2.52
CA GLY A 87 -5.25 -8.45 -1.40
C GLY A 87 -5.85 -7.96 -0.09
N THR A 88 -6.40 -6.74 -0.08
CA THR A 88 -7.05 -6.16 1.10
C THR A 88 -8.36 -6.85 1.44
N GLU A 89 -9.19 -7.16 0.44
CA GLU A 89 -10.42 -7.95 0.63
C GLU A 89 -10.13 -9.30 1.30
N LEU A 90 -9.08 -10.00 0.85
CA LEU A 90 -8.68 -11.27 1.45
C LEU A 90 -8.28 -11.08 2.91
N ILE A 91 -7.44 -10.10 3.22
CA ILE A 91 -7.03 -9.81 4.60
C ILE A 91 -8.24 -9.41 5.46
N ALA A 92 -9.04 -8.46 5.01
CA ALA A 92 -10.19 -7.95 5.76
C ALA A 92 -11.19 -9.07 6.10
N ARG A 93 -11.53 -9.91 5.10
CA ARG A 93 -12.38 -11.08 5.30
C ARG A 93 -11.75 -12.07 6.28
N THR A 94 -10.46 -12.41 6.10
CA THR A 94 -9.78 -13.33 7.01
C THR A 94 -9.82 -12.81 8.44
N LEU A 95 -9.53 -11.53 8.67
CA LEU A 95 -9.56 -10.94 10.02
C LEU A 95 -10.97 -10.96 10.62
N SER A 96 -12.01 -10.78 9.80
CA SER A 96 -13.41 -10.81 10.26
C SER A 96 -13.90 -12.23 10.63
N GLU A 97 -13.21 -13.27 10.18
CA GLU A 97 -13.54 -14.68 10.39
C GLU A 97 -12.71 -15.31 11.53
N LEU A 98 -11.75 -14.59 12.14
CA LEU A 98 -10.94 -15.10 13.25
C LEU A 98 -11.77 -15.22 14.54
N ASP A 99 -11.47 -16.22 15.35
CA ASP A 99 -12.04 -16.37 16.68
C ASP A 99 -11.51 -15.30 17.66
N SER A 100 -10.26 -14.90 17.48
CA SER A 100 -9.58 -13.85 18.26
C SER A 100 -8.96 -12.80 17.35
N PRO A 101 -9.78 -11.94 16.73
CA PRO A 101 -9.31 -10.93 15.76
C PRO A 101 -8.50 -9.81 16.43
N PRO A 102 -7.62 -9.13 15.68
CA PRO A 102 -6.91 -7.95 16.18
C PRO A 102 -7.86 -6.79 16.48
N SER A 103 -7.48 -5.96 17.44
CA SER A 103 -8.25 -4.74 17.74
C SER A 103 -8.07 -3.62 16.70
N VAL A 104 -6.98 -3.65 15.94
CA VAL A 104 -6.59 -2.59 14.99
C VAL A 104 -6.14 -3.20 13.66
N PHE A 105 -6.66 -2.63 12.57
CA PHE A 105 -6.24 -2.92 11.22
C PHE A 105 -5.77 -1.64 10.52
N LEU A 106 -4.46 -1.50 10.29
CA LEU A 106 -3.85 -0.41 9.52
C LEU A 106 -3.71 -0.85 8.06
N SER A 107 -4.56 -0.34 7.19
CA SER A 107 -4.51 -0.64 5.76
C SER A 107 -3.78 0.46 5.00
N GLY A 108 -2.87 0.06 4.11
CA GLY A 108 -2.25 0.99 3.17
C GLY A 108 -3.31 1.67 2.29
N SER A 109 -3.05 2.92 1.96
CA SER A 109 -3.73 3.72 0.94
C SER A 109 -2.71 4.69 0.34
N ALA A 110 -3.16 5.66 -0.43
CA ALA A 110 -2.25 6.61 -1.06
C ALA A 110 -2.88 8.01 -1.17
N THR A 111 -2.05 9.05 -1.11
CA THR A 111 -2.46 10.44 -1.43
C THR A 111 -2.98 10.58 -2.87
N GLY A 112 -2.73 9.59 -3.73
CA GLY A 112 -3.36 9.46 -5.04
C GLY A 112 -4.89 9.43 -5.00
N PHE A 113 -5.51 9.13 -3.85
CA PHE A 113 -6.94 9.25 -3.57
C PHE A 113 -7.50 10.62 -3.97
N TYR A 114 -6.74 11.68 -3.72
CA TYR A 114 -7.18 13.05 -3.99
C TYR A 114 -6.98 13.50 -5.45
N GLY A 115 -6.22 12.74 -6.27
CA GLY A 115 -5.91 13.14 -7.64
C GLY A 115 -5.06 14.40 -7.74
N ASP A 116 -5.27 15.19 -8.81
CA ASP A 116 -4.58 16.48 -9.03
C ASP A 116 -5.42 17.61 -8.42
N CYS A 117 -5.03 18.10 -7.26
CA CYS A 117 -5.72 19.18 -6.54
C CYS A 117 -5.13 20.57 -6.83
N GLY A 118 -4.16 20.67 -7.75
CA GLY A 118 -3.46 21.93 -8.04
C GLY A 118 -2.77 22.49 -6.80
N SER A 119 -3.12 23.72 -6.41
CA SER A 119 -2.59 24.41 -5.22
C SER A 119 -3.52 24.35 -4.00
N ASN A 120 -4.61 23.63 -4.09
CA ASN A 120 -5.56 23.52 -2.97
C ASN A 120 -4.94 22.73 -1.82
N GLN A 121 -5.16 23.20 -0.60
CA GLN A 121 -4.86 22.42 0.58
C GLN A 121 -5.87 21.28 0.71
N ILE A 122 -5.39 20.09 1.03
CA ILE A 122 -6.19 18.89 1.21
C ILE A 122 -5.97 18.34 2.63
N ASP A 123 -7.01 17.73 3.15
CA ASP A 123 -7.04 17.01 4.42
C ASP A 123 -7.74 15.66 4.22
N GLU A 124 -7.91 14.90 5.30
CA GLU A 124 -8.54 13.57 5.28
C GLU A 124 -10.02 13.62 4.89
N LYS A 125 -10.69 14.78 5.04
CA LYS A 125 -12.11 15.00 4.70
C LYS A 125 -12.30 15.47 3.26
N SER A 126 -11.22 15.83 2.59
CA SER A 126 -11.25 16.27 1.20
C SER A 126 -11.79 15.17 0.28
N PRO A 127 -12.62 15.52 -0.71
CA PRO A 127 -13.27 14.53 -1.57
C PRO A 127 -12.26 13.76 -2.43
N LYS A 128 -12.66 12.55 -2.85
CA LYS A 128 -11.94 11.76 -3.84
C LYS A 128 -11.76 12.54 -5.13
N GLY A 129 -10.56 12.53 -5.68
CA GLY A 129 -10.27 13.07 -7.00
C GLY A 129 -10.70 12.12 -8.13
N SER A 130 -10.15 12.36 -9.32
CA SER A 130 -10.45 11.59 -10.53
C SER A 130 -9.20 10.89 -11.09
N GLY A 131 -9.44 9.88 -11.92
CA GLY A 131 -8.41 9.13 -12.61
C GLY A 131 -8.03 7.82 -11.93
N PHE A 132 -7.26 7.00 -12.64
CA PHE A 132 -6.97 5.61 -12.29
C PHE A 132 -6.45 5.43 -10.85
N LEU A 133 -5.50 6.27 -10.39
CA LEU A 133 -4.97 6.11 -9.03
C LEU A 133 -5.95 6.51 -7.95
N ALA A 134 -6.83 7.49 -8.22
CA ALA A 134 -7.86 7.89 -7.28
C ALA A 134 -8.93 6.80 -7.12
N GLU A 135 -9.30 6.16 -8.23
CA GLU A 135 -10.20 5.01 -8.23
C GLU A 135 -9.60 3.83 -7.49
N VAL A 136 -8.34 3.46 -7.82
CA VAL A 136 -7.64 2.38 -7.12
C VAL A 136 -7.56 2.64 -5.61
N ALA A 137 -7.25 3.88 -5.19
CA ALA A 137 -7.14 4.19 -3.77
C ALA A 137 -8.49 4.12 -3.06
N ALA A 138 -9.56 4.60 -3.69
CA ALA A 138 -10.91 4.53 -3.13
C ALA A 138 -11.40 3.07 -2.99
N ASP A 139 -11.24 2.27 -4.04
CA ASP A 139 -11.64 0.86 -4.01
C ASP A 139 -10.77 0.06 -3.02
N TRP A 140 -9.49 0.45 -2.87
CA TRP A 140 -8.60 -0.13 -1.87
C TRP A 140 -9.08 0.14 -0.44
N GLU A 141 -9.51 1.38 -0.15
CA GLU A 141 -10.11 1.71 1.15
C GLU A 141 -11.43 0.96 1.38
N THR A 142 -12.30 0.89 0.37
CA THR A 142 -13.56 0.13 0.44
C THR A 142 -13.33 -1.36 0.68
N ALA A 143 -12.22 -1.93 0.23
CA ALA A 143 -11.90 -3.34 0.40
C ALA A 143 -11.70 -3.77 1.88
N THR A 144 -11.67 -2.84 2.83
CA THR A 144 -11.61 -3.13 4.28
C THR A 144 -12.95 -3.34 4.93
N THR A 145 -14.06 -3.13 4.22
CA THR A 145 -15.44 -3.07 4.77
C THR A 145 -15.78 -4.28 5.64
N SER A 146 -15.42 -5.50 5.25
CA SER A 146 -15.72 -6.70 6.05
C SER A 146 -15.08 -6.69 7.44
N ALA A 147 -13.86 -6.10 7.56
CA ALA A 147 -13.22 -5.95 8.85
C ALA A 147 -13.90 -4.86 9.72
N GLU A 148 -14.35 -3.76 9.09
CA GLU A 148 -15.10 -2.70 9.77
C GLU A 148 -16.45 -3.21 10.28
N GLU A 149 -17.18 -3.95 9.45
CA GLU A 149 -18.46 -4.57 9.81
C GLU A 149 -18.32 -5.61 10.94
N ALA A 150 -17.16 -6.28 11.03
CA ALA A 150 -16.82 -7.17 12.13
C ALA A 150 -16.39 -6.42 13.41
N GLY A 151 -16.34 -5.09 13.39
CA GLY A 151 -16.02 -4.26 14.55
C GLY A 151 -14.53 -3.95 14.76
N LEU A 152 -13.65 -4.28 13.81
CA LEU A 152 -12.25 -3.91 13.88
C LEU A 152 -12.09 -2.40 13.69
N LYS A 153 -11.16 -1.79 14.43
CA LYS A 153 -10.78 -0.39 14.19
C LYS A 153 -9.87 -0.30 12.97
N VAL A 154 -10.44 0.05 11.83
CA VAL A 154 -9.69 0.24 10.59
C VAL A 154 -9.17 1.67 10.46
N THR A 155 -7.93 1.82 9.96
CA THR A 155 -7.32 3.11 9.62
C THR A 155 -6.61 3.02 8.28
N HIS A 156 -6.94 3.92 7.36
CA HIS A 156 -6.33 3.99 6.03
C HIS A 156 -5.11 4.94 6.05
N LEU A 157 -3.95 4.40 5.68
CA LEU A 157 -2.69 5.14 5.64
C LEU A 157 -2.48 5.73 4.23
N ARG A 158 -3.01 6.92 3.95
CA ARG A 158 -2.85 7.63 2.67
C ARG A 158 -1.43 8.15 2.50
N THR A 159 -0.50 7.26 2.16
CA THR A 159 0.93 7.55 2.04
C THR A 159 1.23 8.33 0.77
N GLY A 160 2.09 9.34 0.87
CA GLY A 160 2.70 10.03 -0.28
C GLY A 160 3.88 9.26 -0.88
N ILE A 161 4.68 9.97 -1.68
CA ILE A 161 5.91 9.39 -2.23
C ILE A 161 6.96 9.31 -1.12
N VAL A 162 7.36 8.08 -0.78
CA VAL A 162 8.43 7.85 0.19
C VAL A 162 9.79 8.03 -0.50
N LEU A 163 10.62 8.89 0.07
CA LEU A 163 11.96 9.20 -0.44
C LEU A 163 13.00 8.39 0.33
N ASP A 164 13.45 7.29 -0.26
CA ASP A 164 14.50 6.45 0.28
C ASP A 164 15.63 6.34 -0.74
N PRO A 165 16.89 6.66 -0.39
CA PRO A 165 18.02 6.57 -1.30
C PRO A 165 18.34 5.15 -1.75
N GLN A 166 17.89 4.14 -1.01
CA GLN A 166 18.14 2.72 -1.28
C GLN A 166 16.99 2.05 -2.03
N SER A 167 15.84 2.72 -2.18
CA SER A 167 14.67 2.13 -2.83
C SER A 167 13.78 3.16 -3.53
N GLY A 168 12.81 2.67 -4.30
CA GLY A 168 11.74 3.47 -4.90
C GLY A 168 12.21 4.50 -5.93
N MET A 169 11.56 5.68 -5.92
CA MET A 169 11.80 6.73 -6.90
C MET A 169 13.16 7.40 -6.69
N LEU A 170 13.52 7.71 -5.45
CA LEU A 170 14.76 8.43 -5.15
C LEU A 170 15.99 7.62 -5.57
N GLN A 171 16.01 6.31 -5.30
CA GLN A 171 17.09 5.42 -5.75
C GLN A 171 17.34 5.53 -7.26
N LYS A 172 16.28 5.64 -8.07
CA LYS A 172 16.37 5.68 -9.54
C LYS A 172 16.88 7.02 -10.06
N ILE A 173 16.52 8.12 -9.41
CA ILE A 173 16.85 9.48 -9.89
C ILE A 173 18.14 10.02 -9.27
N LEU A 174 18.52 9.58 -8.09
CA LEU A 174 19.68 10.07 -7.34
C LEU A 174 21.00 10.00 -8.12
N PRO A 175 21.32 8.92 -8.88
CA PRO A 175 22.52 8.87 -9.70
C PRO A 175 22.55 9.96 -10.76
N LEU A 176 21.42 10.26 -11.40
CA LEU A 176 21.32 11.33 -12.41
C LEU A 176 21.61 12.72 -11.79
N PHE A 177 21.07 12.96 -10.60
CA PHE A 177 21.33 14.21 -9.88
C PHE A 177 22.80 14.33 -9.46
N LYS A 178 23.43 13.24 -9.00
CA LYS A 178 24.87 13.21 -8.67
C LYS A 178 25.78 13.48 -9.87
N LEU A 179 25.33 13.14 -11.08
CA LEU A 179 26.05 13.41 -12.33
C LEU A 179 25.73 14.80 -12.93
N GLY A 180 24.96 15.64 -12.25
CA GLY A 180 24.54 16.95 -12.76
C GLY A 180 23.47 16.87 -13.87
N LEU A 181 22.91 15.69 -14.14
CA LEU A 181 21.88 15.44 -15.16
C LEU A 181 20.45 15.54 -14.60
N GLY A 182 20.31 15.91 -13.34
CA GLY A 182 19.02 16.07 -12.68
C GLY A 182 18.23 17.25 -13.23
N GLY A 183 16.92 17.10 -13.39
CA GLY A 183 16.00 18.13 -13.85
C GLY A 183 14.81 18.32 -12.91
N LYS A 184 14.00 19.35 -13.16
CA LYS A 184 12.75 19.59 -12.40
C LYS A 184 11.77 18.42 -12.61
N LEU A 185 11.30 17.85 -11.51
CA LEU A 185 10.21 16.88 -11.50
C LEU A 185 8.88 17.64 -11.44
N GLY A 186 7.98 17.39 -12.39
CA GLY A 186 6.65 17.99 -12.43
C GLY A 186 6.30 18.64 -13.77
N LYS A 187 5.06 19.16 -13.86
CA LYS A 187 4.60 19.84 -15.07
C LYS A 187 5.42 21.13 -15.34
N ASN A 188 5.99 21.24 -16.53
CA ASN A 188 6.52 22.52 -16.98
C ASN A 188 5.33 23.42 -17.38
N PRO A 189 5.07 24.54 -16.68
CA PRO A 189 3.93 25.41 -17.00
C PRO A 189 3.99 26.01 -18.42
N ARG A 190 5.16 25.92 -19.10
CA ARG A 190 5.35 26.38 -20.49
C ARG A 190 5.12 25.29 -21.55
N ARG A 191 4.89 24.03 -21.17
CA ARG A 191 4.55 22.97 -22.11
C ARG A 191 3.03 22.81 -22.10
N LYS A 192 2.37 23.15 -23.21
CA LYS A 192 0.97 22.81 -23.44
C LYS A 192 0.81 21.29 -23.22
N PRO A 193 -0.26 20.82 -22.55
CA PRO A 193 -0.50 19.40 -22.40
C PRO A 193 -0.53 18.75 -23.78
N SER A 194 0.19 17.64 -23.96
CA SER A 194 0.07 16.83 -25.17
C SER A 194 -1.36 16.27 -25.22
N PRO A 195 -2.05 16.29 -26.37
CA PRO A 195 -3.46 15.95 -26.47
C PRO A 195 -3.80 14.44 -26.28
N ASN A 196 -2.87 13.62 -25.85
CA ASN A 196 -2.99 12.15 -25.92
C ASN A 196 -2.89 11.42 -24.57
N TYR A 197 -3.62 11.86 -23.55
CA TYR A 197 -3.91 11.02 -22.37
C TYR A 197 -5.36 11.14 -21.92
N SER A 198 -6.30 11.09 -22.89
CA SER A 198 -7.71 10.79 -22.64
C SER A 198 -8.02 9.46 -23.34
N THR A 199 -8.15 8.42 -22.58
CA THR A 199 -9.02 7.24 -22.63
C THR A 199 -8.36 6.07 -21.92
#